data_586e681eb4c103d556c173ca58c1abcc
#
_entry.id   586e681eb4c103d556c173ca58c1abcc
#
_cell.length_a   1.000
_cell.length_b   1.000
_cell.length_c   1.000
_cell.angle_alpha   90.00
_cell.angle_beta   90.00
_cell.angle_gamma   90.00
#
_symmetry.space_group_name_H-M   'P 1'
#
loop_
_entity.id
_entity.type
_entity.pdbx_description
1 polymer ?
#
loop_
_entity_poly.entity_id
_entity_poly.type
_entity_poly.pdbx_seq_one_letter_code
_entity_poly.pdbx_strand_id
1 'polypeptide(L)'
;MIQTLHLRHERVDDIPLIIGLANRLQLAEVLNGHMGTHRLQQGLNNGQLAVGWLAYLLSQADHRKSAVREWANARPHLLSHLLGQPIRAVEFSDDRLGGVLHRLSDDTTWEAIERALWAATVTVYELELAGVRLDSTTS
;
A
#
# COMPACT_ATOMS: atom_id res chain seq x y z
N MET A 1 16.28 -5.88 -40.62
CA MET A 1 15.93 -4.88 -39.59
C MET A 1 16.43 -5.38 -38.25
N ILE A 2 17.27 -4.62 -37.63
CA ILE A 2 17.86 -5.01 -36.32
C ILE A 2 16.94 -4.49 -35.22
N GLN A 3 16.38 -5.41 -34.42
CA GLN A 3 15.62 -5.02 -33.24
C GLN A 3 16.60 -4.80 -32.10
N THR A 4 16.49 -3.63 -31.46
CA THR A 4 17.31 -3.32 -30.29
C THR A 4 16.60 -3.86 -29.06
N LEU A 5 17.26 -4.73 -28.30
CA LEU A 5 16.73 -5.26 -27.06
C LEU A 5 17.08 -4.29 -25.92
N HIS A 6 16.04 -3.77 -25.27
CA HIS A 6 16.21 -2.91 -24.11
C HIS A 6 15.95 -3.72 -22.84
N LEU A 7 16.98 -3.86 -22.01
CA LEU A 7 16.89 -4.55 -20.73
C LEU A 7 16.78 -3.52 -19.61
N ARG A 8 15.78 -3.70 -18.75
CA ARG A 8 15.64 -2.92 -17.52
C ARG A 8 15.70 -3.88 -16.34
N HIS A 9 16.45 -3.48 -15.34
CA HIS A 9 16.56 -4.21 -14.10
C HIS A 9 15.82 -3.46 -13.01
N GLU A 10 14.91 -4.14 -12.32
CA GLU A 10 14.20 -3.58 -11.18
C GLU A 10 14.45 -4.47 -9.98
N ARG A 11 14.75 -3.82 -8.88
CA ARG A 11 14.98 -4.52 -7.63
C ARG A 11 13.65 -4.88 -6.99
N VAL A 12 13.48 -6.16 -6.72
CA VAL A 12 12.21 -6.73 -6.24
C VAL A 12 12.16 -6.77 -4.72
N ASP A 13 13.24 -7.22 -4.08
CA ASP A 13 13.33 -7.41 -2.62
C ASP A 13 12.10 -8.15 -2.06
N ASP A 14 11.55 -7.69 -0.96
CA ASP A 14 10.36 -8.25 -0.32
C ASP A 14 9.05 -7.53 -0.72
N ILE A 15 9.11 -6.63 -1.70
CA ILE A 15 7.95 -5.85 -2.14
C ILE A 15 6.77 -6.71 -2.58
N PRO A 16 6.96 -7.77 -3.40
CA PRO A 16 5.83 -8.63 -3.78
C PRO A 16 5.17 -9.32 -2.59
N LEU A 17 5.94 -9.69 -1.58
CA LEU A 17 5.39 -10.29 -0.37
C LEU A 17 4.53 -9.29 0.39
N ILE A 18 5.03 -8.08 0.60
CA ILE A 18 4.33 -7.04 1.35
C ILE A 18 3.03 -6.65 0.64
N ILE A 19 3.11 -6.33 -0.65
CA ILE A 19 1.92 -5.92 -1.42
C ILE A 19 0.98 -7.12 -1.61
N GLY A 20 1.51 -8.33 -1.77
CA GLY A 20 0.70 -9.54 -1.85
C GLY A 20 -0.16 -9.75 -0.61
N LEU A 21 0.41 -9.55 0.58
CA LEU A 21 -0.33 -9.62 1.85
C LEU A 21 -1.37 -8.50 1.94
N ALA A 22 -1.00 -7.28 1.52
CA ALA A 22 -1.93 -6.15 1.48
C ALA A 22 -3.11 -6.44 0.54
N ASN A 23 -2.84 -7.00 -0.63
CA ASN A 23 -3.88 -7.36 -1.59
C ASN A 23 -4.81 -8.45 -1.05
N ARG A 24 -4.27 -9.39 -0.30
CA ARG A 24 -5.07 -10.45 0.34
C ARG A 24 -6.06 -9.87 1.35
N LEU A 25 -5.68 -8.82 2.06
CA LEU A 25 -6.55 -8.10 2.99
C LEU A 25 -7.42 -7.04 2.30
N GLN A 26 -7.28 -6.86 0.99
CA GLN A 26 -7.93 -5.79 0.23
C GLN A 26 -7.64 -4.41 0.82
N LEU A 27 -6.40 -4.21 1.25
CA LEU A 27 -5.99 -3.02 1.99
C LEU A 27 -6.19 -1.73 1.18
N ALA A 28 -5.83 -1.73 -0.10
CA ALA A 28 -6.00 -0.55 -0.94
C ALA A 28 -7.48 -0.15 -1.06
N GLU A 29 -8.36 -1.12 -1.25
CA GLU A 29 -9.80 -0.90 -1.38
C GLU A 29 -10.41 -0.40 -0.07
N VAL A 30 -10.02 -0.99 1.05
CA VAL A 30 -10.47 -0.56 2.38
C VAL A 30 -10.03 0.88 2.65
N LEU A 31 -8.76 1.17 2.44
CA LEU A 31 -8.22 2.51 2.66
C LEU A 31 -8.90 3.53 1.76
N ASN A 32 -9.01 3.23 0.46
CA ASN A 32 -9.62 4.17 -0.48
C ASN A 32 -11.11 4.36 -0.21
N GLY A 33 -11.81 3.32 0.23
CA GLY A 33 -13.22 3.42 0.59
C GLY A 33 -13.50 4.39 1.73
N HIS A 34 -12.57 4.50 2.67
CA HIS A 34 -12.72 5.40 3.83
C HIS A 34 -12.07 6.77 3.62
N MET A 35 -10.91 6.82 2.95
CA MET A 35 -10.24 8.08 2.64
C MET A 35 -10.89 8.82 1.48
N GLY A 36 -11.32 8.07 0.47
CA GLY A 36 -11.70 8.63 -0.81
C GLY A 36 -10.53 9.13 -1.63
N THR A 37 -10.81 9.49 -2.86
CA THR A 37 -9.86 10.08 -3.79
C THR A 37 -10.58 11.19 -4.55
N HIS A 38 -9.90 12.33 -4.70
CA HIS A 38 -10.50 13.44 -5.44
C HIS A 38 -10.85 12.97 -6.86
N ARG A 39 -12.06 13.29 -7.33
CA ARG A 39 -12.59 12.80 -8.62
C ARG A 39 -11.73 13.19 -9.83
N LEU A 40 -10.96 14.28 -9.70
CA LEU A 40 -10.07 14.75 -10.76
C LEU A 40 -8.65 14.19 -10.64
N GLN A 41 -8.36 13.43 -9.59
CA GLN A 41 -7.05 12.81 -9.42
C GLN A 41 -6.90 11.70 -10.46
N GLN A 42 -5.81 11.77 -11.22
CA GLN A 42 -5.48 10.75 -12.22
C GLN A 42 -4.44 9.77 -11.65
N GLY A 43 -4.41 8.58 -12.23
CA GLY A 43 -3.45 7.54 -11.83
C GLY A 43 -3.91 6.78 -10.60
N LEU A 44 -2.96 6.49 -9.70
CA LEU A 44 -3.23 5.73 -8.48
C LEU A 44 -4.22 6.46 -7.57
N ASN A 45 -5.16 5.71 -7.00
CA ASN A 45 -6.02 6.25 -5.97
C ASN A 45 -5.28 6.30 -4.62
N ASN A 46 -5.88 6.93 -3.61
CA ASN A 46 -5.22 7.12 -2.33
C ASN A 46 -4.95 5.81 -1.60
N GLY A 47 -5.80 4.80 -1.78
CA GLY A 47 -5.54 3.47 -1.21
C GLY A 47 -4.32 2.80 -1.84
N GLN A 48 -4.18 2.87 -3.16
CA GLN A 48 -3.02 2.32 -3.87
C GLN A 48 -1.74 3.07 -3.49
N LEU A 49 -1.81 4.40 -3.37
CA LEU A 49 -0.67 5.20 -2.91
C LEU A 49 -0.24 4.79 -1.51
N ALA A 50 -1.20 4.58 -0.61
CA ALA A 50 -0.91 4.16 0.76
C ALA A 50 -0.24 2.79 0.80
N VAL A 51 -0.72 1.83 0.00
CA VAL A 51 -0.12 0.48 -0.06
C VAL A 51 1.30 0.53 -0.62
N GLY A 52 1.52 1.28 -1.70
CA GLY A 52 2.85 1.46 -2.26
C GLY A 52 3.81 2.13 -1.27
N TRP A 53 3.34 3.13 -0.55
CA TRP A 53 4.13 3.81 0.48
C TRP A 53 4.45 2.87 1.64
N LEU A 54 3.48 2.09 2.09
CA LEU A 54 3.68 1.09 3.13
C LEU A 54 4.76 0.08 2.71
N ALA A 55 4.73 -0.37 1.47
CA ALA A 55 5.75 -1.27 0.93
C ALA A 55 7.14 -0.64 1.01
N TYR A 56 7.26 0.65 0.69
CA TYR A 56 8.52 1.38 0.86
C TYR A 56 8.98 1.41 2.32
N LEU A 57 8.09 1.79 3.23
CA LEU A 57 8.41 1.89 4.64
C LEU A 57 8.93 0.57 5.21
N LEU A 58 8.28 -0.53 4.88
CA LEU A 58 8.64 -1.84 5.39
C LEU A 58 9.87 -2.43 4.70
N SER A 59 9.98 -2.23 3.39
CA SER A 59 11.08 -2.78 2.62
C SER A 59 12.41 -2.05 2.88
N GLN A 60 12.38 -0.72 3.00
CA GLN A 60 13.57 0.11 3.14
C GLN A 60 13.87 0.50 4.59
N ALA A 61 12.95 0.25 5.51
CA ALA A 61 13.04 0.71 6.90
C ALA A 61 13.35 2.21 6.98
N ASP A 62 12.77 2.99 6.08
CA ASP A 62 13.01 4.42 5.93
C ASP A 62 11.69 5.18 5.99
N HIS A 63 11.62 6.20 6.83
CA HIS A 63 10.41 7.00 7.03
C HIS A 63 10.40 8.31 6.25
N ARG A 64 11.41 8.56 5.42
CA ARG A 64 11.50 9.82 4.66
C ARG A 64 10.54 9.79 3.48
N LYS A 65 9.52 10.61 3.56
CA LYS A 65 8.51 10.75 2.49
C LYS A 65 9.15 11.17 1.16
N SER A 66 10.17 12.01 1.21
CA SER A 66 10.84 12.54 0.03
C SER A 66 11.59 11.48 -0.80
N ALA A 67 11.95 10.36 -0.20
CA ALA A 67 12.69 9.29 -0.87
C ALA A 67 11.78 8.30 -1.62
N VAL A 68 10.47 8.33 -1.37
CA VAL A 68 9.52 7.35 -1.92
C VAL A 68 9.42 7.47 -3.44
N ARG A 69 9.38 8.70 -3.95
CA ARG A 69 9.22 8.96 -5.39
C ARG A 69 10.36 8.35 -6.20
N GLU A 70 11.59 8.56 -5.77
CA GLU A 70 12.76 8.00 -6.46
C GLU A 70 12.75 6.47 -6.40
N TRP A 71 12.44 5.92 -5.25
CA TRP A 71 12.34 4.47 -5.07
C TRP A 71 11.29 3.87 -6.00
N ALA A 72 10.11 4.49 -6.08
CA ALA A 72 9.03 4.02 -6.94
C ALA A 72 9.39 4.15 -8.42
N ASN A 73 10.03 5.26 -8.81
CA ASN A 73 10.41 5.49 -10.20
C ASN A 73 11.54 4.57 -10.67
N ALA A 74 12.26 3.93 -9.75
CA ALA A 74 13.26 2.91 -10.09
C ALA A 74 12.65 1.54 -10.38
N ARG A 75 11.36 1.33 -10.05
CA ARG A 75 10.68 0.04 -10.23
C ARG A 75 9.23 0.18 -10.74
N PRO A 76 9.02 0.92 -11.84
CA PRO A 76 7.67 1.20 -12.33
C PRO A 76 6.93 -0.05 -12.81
N HIS A 77 7.62 -1.00 -13.42
CA HIS A 77 6.99 -2.23 -13.93
C HIS A 77 6.54 -3.14 -12.80
N LEU A 78 7.39 -3.33 -11.79
CA LEU A 78 7.06 -4.12 -10.63
C LEU A 78 5.83 -3.54 -9.92
N LEU A 79 5.85 -2.25 -9.62
CA LEU A 79 4.73 -1.59 -8.93
C LEU A 79 3.47 -1.56 -9.78
N SER A 80 3.58 -1.35 -11.09
CA SER A 80 2.43 -1.38 -11.99
C SER A 80 1.73 -2.74 -11.94
N HIS A 81 2.52 -3.81 -11.96
CA HIS A 81 1.98 -5.17 -11.86
C HIS A 81 1.28 -5.41 -10.52
N LEU A 82 1.92 -5.01 -9.44
CA LEU A 82 1.41 -5.28 -8.08
C LEU A 82 0.23 -4.39 -7.69
N LEU A 83 0.21 -3.15 -8.16
CA LEU A 83 -0.86 -2.19 -7.85
C LEU A 83 -1.97 -2.15 -8.91
N GLY A 84 -1.78 -2.85 -10.02
CA GLY A 84 -2.84 -3.05 -11.00
C GLY A 84 -3.03 -1.95 -12.03
N GLN A 85 -2.12 -0.97 -12.11
CA GLN A 85 -2.18 0.07 -13.14
C GLN A 85 -0.82 0.74 -13.34
N PRO A 86 -0.61 1.44 -14.48
CA PRO A 86 0.68 2.07 -14.78
C PRO A 86 1.10 3.09 -13.72
N ILE A 87 2.40 3.10 -13.41
CA ILE A 87 2.99 4.02 -12.44
C ILE A 87 3.64 5.17 -13.20
N ARG A 88 3.11 6.37 -13.01
CA ARG A 88 3.69 7.59 -13.58
C ARG A 88 4.72 8.17 -12.62
N ALA A 89 5.61 9.02 -13.15
CA ALA A 89 6.68 9.64 -12.35
C ALA A 89 6.15 10.49 -11.19
N VAL A 90 4.90 10.97 -11.28
CA VAL A 90 4.30 11.87 -10.27
C VAL A 90 3.46 11.15 -9.21
N GLU A 91 3.28 9.83 -9.33
CA GLU A 91 2.36 9.10 -8.44
C GLU A 91 2.75 9.24 -6.96
N PHE A 92 4.02 9.06 -6.64
CA PHE A 92 4.50 9.10 -5.26
C PHE A 92 5.18 10.43 -4.91
N SER A 93 4.66 11.54 -5.44
CA SER A 93 5.16 12.87 -5.10
C SER A 93 4.83 13.21 -3.64
N ASP A 94 5.62 14.13 -3.08
CA ASP A 94 5.40 14.61 -1.71
C ASP A 94 3.98 15.14 -1.50
N ASP A 95 3.43 15.84 -2.48
CA ASP A 95 2.07 16.40 -2.40
C ASP A 95 1.02 15.30 -2.30
N ARG A 96 1.16 14.26 -3.12
CA ARG A 96 0.20 13.14 -3.09
C ARG A 96 0.30 12.34 -1.80
N LEU A 97 1.51 12.04 -1.36
CA LEU A 97 1.71 11.33 -0.10
C LEU A 97 1.26 12.18 1.09
N GLY A 98 1.50 13.49 1.04
CA GLY A 98 0.99 14.43 2.04
C GLY A 98 -0.53 14.42 2.11
N GLY A 99 -1.20 14.35 0.95
CA GLY A 99 -2.66 14.22 0.88
C GLY A 99 -3.18 12.94 1.52
N VAL A 100 -2.51 11.82 1.29
CA VAL A 100 -2.83 10.54 1.93
C VAL A 100 -2.70 10.66 3.45
N LEU A 101 -1.57 11.20 3.91
CA LEU A 101 -1.32 11.35 5.35
C LEU A 101 -2.34 12.27 6.02
N HIS A 102 -2.69 13.37 5.36
CA HIS A 102 -3.72 14.28 5.86
C HIS A 102 -5.06 13.57 6.06
N ARG A 103 -5.47 12.76 5.10
CA ARG A 103 -6.74 12.00 5.20
C ARG A 103 -6.69 10.94 6.29
N LEU A 104 -5.54 10.26 6.45
CA LEU A 104 -5.36 9.26 7.52
C LEU A 104 -5.28 9.89 8.91
N SER A 105 -4.97 11.17 9.02
CA SER A 105 -4.89 11.88 10.30
C SER A 105 -6.25 12.24 10.88
N ASP A 106 -7.33 12.09 10.12
CA ASP A 106 -8.68 12.28 10.62
C ASP A 106 -9.07 11.10 11.51
N ASP A 107 -9.39 11.36 12.78
CA ASP A 107 -9.66 10.33 13.78
C ASP A 107 -10.81 9.42 13.40
N THR A 108 -11.90 10.00 12.88
CA THR A 108 -13.07 9.23 12.46
C THR A 108 -12.75 8.30 11.31
N THR A 109 -12.01 8.79 10.32
CA THR A 109 -11.55 8.00 9.18
C THR A 109 -10.63 6.87 9.64
N TRP A 110 -9.68 7.18 10.52
CA TRP A 110 -8.73 6.20 11.04
C TRP A 110 -9.43 5.09 11.82
N GLU A 111 -10.35 5.43 12.70
CA GLU A 111 -11.13 4.45 13.46
C GLU A 111 -11.94 3.52 12.55
N ALA A 112 -12.56 4.07 11.50
CA ALA A 112 -13.30 3.27 10.54
C ALA A 112 -12.39 2.30 9.79
N ILE A 113 -11.19 2.75 9.39
CA ILE A 113 -10.18 1.93 8.73
C ILE A 113 -9.73 0.80 9.67
N GLU A 114 -9.38 1.10 10.91
CA GLU A 114 -8.95 0.09 11.88
C GLU A 114 -10.02 -0.99 12.07
N ARG A 115 -11.27 -0.59 12.18
CA ARG A 115 -12.40 -1.51 12.34
C ARG A 115 -12.56 -2.41 11.12
N ALA A 116 -12.47 -1.83 9.92
CA ALA A 116 -12.58 -2.58 8.67
C ALA A 116 -11.42 -3.56 8.48
N LEU A 117 -10.20 -3.15 8.81
CA LEU A 117 -9.02 -4.00 8.72
C LEU A 117 -9.07 -5.15 9.72
N TRP A 118 -9.53 -4.89 10.93
CA TRP A 118 -9.73 -5.95 11.92
C TRP A 118 -10.72 -6.99 11.41
N ALA A 119 -11.86 -6.56 10.89
CA ALA A 119 -12.86 -7.46 10.33
C ALA A 119 -12.31 -8.28 9.15
N ALA A 120 -11.55 -7.65 8.26
CA ALA A 120 -10.91 -8.33 7.14
C ALA A 120 -9.88 -9.37 7.61
N THR A 121 -9.08 -9.02 8.61
CA THR A 121 -8.06 -9.92 9.18
C THR A 121 -8.72 -11.15 9.80
N VAL A 122 -9.76 -10.97 10.58
CA VAL A 122 -10.51 -12.07 11.19
C VAL A 122 -11.07 -13.00 10.11
N THR A 123 -11.66 -12.44 9.06
CA THR A 123 -12.25 -13.22 7.97
C THR A 123 -11.21 -13.96 7.14
N VAL A 124 -10.14 -13.27 6.72
CA VAL A 124 -9.12 -13.84 5.83
C VAL A 124 -8.32 -14.94 6.52
N TYR A 125 -8.00 -14.75 7.79
CA TYR A 125 -7.19 -15.71 8.54
C TYR A 125 -8.01 -16.61 9.44
N GLU A 126 -9.33 -16.54 9.39
CA GLU A 126 -10.23 -17.41 10.17
C GLU A 126 -9.88 -17.43 11.67
N LEU A 127 -9.63 -16.23 12.23
CA LEU A 127 -9.22 -16.12 13.62
C LEU A 127 -10.39 -16.42 14.56
N GLU A 128 -10.12 -17.27 15.58
CA GLU A 128 -11.07 -17.54 16.66
C GLU A 128 -10.81 -16.56 17.80
N LEU A 129 -11.67 -15.58 17.96
CA LEU A 129 -11.49 -14.54 18.99
C LEU A 129 -11.51 -15.10 20.41
N ALA A 130 -12.30 -16.14 20.66
CA ALA A 130 -12.35 -16.82 21.96
C ALA A 130 -11.03 -17.53 22.29
N GLY A 131 -10.40 -18.17 21.28
CA GLY A 131 -9.13 -18.85 21.44
C GLY A 131 -7.99 -17.90 21.76
N VAL A 132 -7.95 -16.73 21.11
CA VAL A 132 -6.93 -15.70 21.37
C VAL A 132 -6.93 -15.26 22.81
N ARG A 133 -8.11 -15.14 23.43
CA ARG A 133 -8.23 -14.74 24.84
C ARG A 133 -7.64 -15.77 25.79
N LEU A 134 -7.81 -17.04 25.49
CA LEU A 134 -7.31 -18.11 26.34
C LEU A 134 -5.78 -18.23 26.27
N ASP A 135 -5.20 -18.06 25.11
CA ASP A 135 -3.75 -18.14 24.92
C ASP A 135 -2.99 -17.10 25.73
N SER A 136 -3.57 -15.94 25.95
CA SER A 136 -2.93 -14.88 26.74
C SER A 136 -2.86 -15.20 28.23
N THR A 137 -3.60 -16.18 28.73
CA THR A 137 -3.68 -16.52 30.15
C THR A 137 -2.91 -17.78 30.51
N THR A 138 -2.41 -18.52 29.54
CA THR A 138 -1.64 -19.76 29.76
C THR A 138 -0.14 -19.48 29.63
N SER A 139 0.39 -18.67 30.47
CA SER A 139 1.84 -18.42 30.50
C SER A 139 2.52 -19.36 31.48
#